data_22d271f11b9c6a8f0ecb459bde94b8ce
#
_entry.id   22d271f11b9c6a8f0ecb459bde94b8ce
#
_cell.length_a   1.000
_cell.length_b   1.000
_cell.length_c   1.000
_cell.angle_alpha   90.00
_cell.angle_beta   90.00
_cell.angle_gamma   90.00
#
_symmetry.space_group_name_H-M   'P 1'
#
loop_
_entity.id
_entity.type
_entity.pdbx_description
1 polymer ?
#
loop_
_entity_poly.entity_id
_entity_poly.type
_entity_poly.pdbx_seq_one_letter_code
_entity_poly.pdbx_strand_id
1 'polypeptide(L)'
;VKDIRTDAAEDAVSSLELAASFLESALTDDRYWKWFVVATHSAVQGIFVLALKAGDGLLVQKLGVTQKRIAAYEADTRPPLPHMDNFFNLYKKLHKKENLRSSDSVPIQPSEVHEQAVKSLDELRDEFLHFNAKSWSIERELIFVSVRGCLELMEFIISKSSTIIWYEQNQKERVHVALERLQLLLYVRNSASSP
;
A
#
# COMPACT_ATOMS: atom_id res chain seq x y z
N VAL A 1 -3.15 2.34 32.46
CA VAL A 1 -3.66 2.19 31.10
C VAL A 1 -2.47 1.86 30.23
N LYS A 2 -2.58 0.77 29.43
CA LYS A 2 -1.49 0.37 28.52
C LYS A 2 -1.83 1.00 27.15
N ASP A 3 -1.00 1.95 26.70
CA ASP A 3 -1.18 2.58 25.41
C ASP A 3 -0.80 1.62 24.28
N ILE A 4 -1.54 1.68 23.18
CA ILE A 4 -1.15 1.04 21.93
C ILE A 4 -0.17 1.99 21.23
N ARG A 5 1.01 1.50 20.93
CA ARG A 5 2.02 2.24 20.17
C ARG A 5 2.18 1.59 18.82
N THR A 6 2.11 2.39 17.78
CA THR A 6 2.35 1.97 16.40
C THR A 6 3.07 3.08 15.64
N ASP A 7 3.67 2.72 14.51
CA ASP A 7 4.24 3.66 13.54
C ASP A 7 3.88 3.23 12.12
N ALA A 8 4.26 4.04 11.14
CA ALA A 8 3.92 3.77 9.74
C ALA A 8 4.51 2.44 9.21
N ALA A 9 5.66 1.99 9.74
CA ALA A 9 6.26 0.72 9.34
C ALA A 9 5.49 -0.45 9.94
N GLU A 10 5.20 -0.40 11.24
CA GLU A 10 4.43 -1.43 11.92
C GLU A 10 3.01 -1.53 11.37
N ASP A 11 2.35 -0.41 11.05
CA ASP A 11 1.02 -0.40 10.41
C ASP A 11 1.05 -1.07 9.03
N ALA A 12 2.08 -0.80 8.22
CA ALA A 12 2.23 -1.42 6.90
C ALA A 12 2.48 -2.94 7.01
N VAL A 13 3.38 -3.34 7.90
CA VAL A 13 3.75 -4.75 8.14
C VAL A 13 2.55 -5.54 8.66
N SER A 14 1.91 -5.07 9.73
CA SER A 14 0.76 -5.74 10.33
C SER A 14 -0.43 -5.82 9.36
N SER A 15 -0.65 -4.80 8.53
CA SER A 15 -1.67 -4.84 7.49
C SER A 15 -1.39 -5.92 6.44
N LEU A 16 -0.13 -6.13 6.07
CA LEU A 16 0.26 -7.18 5.13
C LEU A 16 0.10 -8.58 5.72
N GLU A 17 0.48 -8.77 6.98
CA GLU A 17 0.27 -10.03 7.71
C GLU A 17 -1.22 -10.36 7.83
N LEU A 18 -2.05 -9.35 8.14
CA LEU A 18 -3.50 -9.50 8.19
C LEU A 18 -4.09 -9.82 6.81
N ALA A 19 -3.58 -9.20 5.74
CA ALA A 19 -4.02 -9.51 4.37
C ALA A 19 -3.79 -10.99 4.05
N ALA A 20 -2.63 -11.56 4.39
CA ALA A 20 -2.37 -12.98 4.19
C ALA A 20 -3.35 -13.87 4.97
N SER A 21 -3.61 -13.54 6.23
CA SER A 21 -4.55 -14.28 7.08
C SER A 21 -6.00 -14.16 6.60
N PHE A 22 -6.41 -12.98 6.12
CA PHE A 22 -7.75 -12.79 5.57
C PHE A 22 -7.93 -13.48 4.22
N LEU A 23 -6.89 -13.57 3.38
CA LEU A 23 -6.97 -14.33 2.14
C LEU A 23 -7.20 -15.82 2.43
N GLU A 24 -6.46 -16.42 3.36
CA GLU A 24 -6.70 -17.81 3.75
C GLU A 24 -8.15 -18.04 4.21
N SER A 25 -8.67 -17.12 5.02
CA SER A 25 -10.05 -17.19 5.49
C SER A 25 -11.05 -16.97 4.35
N ALA A 26 -10.78 -16.05 3.42
CA ALA A 26 -11.65 -15.73 2.29
C ALA A 26 -11.79 -16.88 1.28
N LEU A 27 -10.80 -17.77 1.21
CA LEU A 27 -10.88 -18.96 0.34
C LEU A 27 -11.97 -19.95 0.80
N THR A 28 -12.37 -19.90 2.07
CA THR A 28 -13.38 -20.78 2.66
C THR A 28 -14.67 -20.05 3.07
N ASP A 29 -14.61 -18.73 3.29
CA ASP A 29 -15.73 -17.92 3.76
C ASP A 29 -15.73 -16.54 3.09
N ASP A 30 -16.71 -16.28 2.26
CA ASP A 30 -16.82 -15.06 1.45
C ASP A 30 -16.88 -13.76 2.28
N ARG A 31 -17.25 -13.81 3.54
CA ARG A 31 -17.28 -12.66 4.44
C ARG A 31 -15.91 -12.01 4.66
N TYR A 32 -14.83 -12.76 4.42
CA TYR A 32 -13.46 -12.26 4.59
C TYR A 32 -12.91 -11.50 3.38
N TRP A 33 -13.53 -11.56 2.19
CA TRP A 33 -13.07 -10.81 1.00
C TRP A 33 -12.95 -9.32 1.26
N LYS A 34 -13.93 -8.74 1.95
CA LYS A 34 -13.88 -7.33 2.37
C LYS A 34 -12.61 -7.03 3.14
N TRP A 35 -12.32 -7.81 4.17
CA TRP A 35 -11.20 -7.57 5.06
C TRP A 35 -9.86 -7.82 4.37
N PHE A 36 -9.80 -8.80 3.48
CA PHE A 36 -8.65 -9.04 2.63
C PHE A 36 -8.33 -7.83 1.75
N VAL A 37 -9.29 -7.28 1.04
CA VAL A 37 -9.10 -6.10 0.18
C VAL A 37 -8.69 -4.88 1.00
N VAL A 38 -9.35 -4.62 2.13
CA VAL A 38 -9.04 -3.48 3.01
C VAL A 38 -7.63 -3.59 3.58
N ALA A 39 -7.24 -4.76 4.08
CA ALA A 39 -5.90 -4.98 4.64
C ALA A 39 -4.82 -4.88 3.55
N THR A 40 -5.06 -5.44 2.36
CA THR A 40 -4.13 -5.33 1.23
C THR A 40 -3.95 -3.87 0.80
N HIS A 41 -5.05 -3.11 0.65
CA HIS A 41 -4.97 -1.69 0.32
C HIS A 41 -4.16 -0.92 1.37
N SER A 42 -4.42 -1.16 2.65
CA SER A 42 -3.69 -0.52 3.77
C SER A 42 -2.19 -0.84 3.73
N ALA A 43 -1.83 -2.10 3.46
CA ALA A 43 -0.44 -2.52 3.34
C ALA A 43 0.27 -1.82 2.16
N VAL A 44 -0.36 -1.82 0.98
CA VAL A 44 0.20 -1.15 -0.23
C VAL A 44 0.37 0.35 0.02
N GLN A 45 -0.64 1.00 0.60
CA GLN A 45 -0.56 2.43 0.94
C GLN A 45 0.56 2.71 1.94
N GLY A 46 0.70 1.87 2.97
CA GLY A 46 1.77 1.96 3.95
C GLY A 46 3.15 1.86 3.31
N ILE A 47 3.36 0.91 2.39
CA ILE A 47 4.62 0.77 1.64
C ILE A 47 4.89 1.99 0.75
N PHE A 48 3.88 2.55 0.08
CA PHE A 48 4.04 3.78 -0.71
C PHE A 48 4.44 4.96 0.19
N VAL A 49 3.81 5.10 1.35
CA VAL A 49 4.14 6.12 2.35
C VAL A 49 5.58 5.95 2.83
N LEU A 50 6.01 4.75 3.20
CA LEU A 50 7.37 4.47 3.66
C LEU A 50 8.42 4.79 2.58
N ALA A 51 8.11 4.46 1.32
CA ALA A 51 8.99 4.71 0.20
C ALA A 51 9.17 6.21 -0.10
N LEU A 52 8.14 7.02 0.14
CA LEU A 52 8.14 8.48 -0.06
C LEU A 52 8.52 9.28 1.19
N LYS A 53 8.57 8.62 2.37
CA LYS A 53 8.85 9.28 3.64
C LYS A 53 10.34 9.63 3.75
N ALA A 54 10.70 10.78 3.19
CA ALA A 54 11.98 11.40 3.42
C ALA A 54 11.82 12.50 4.49
N GLY A 55 12.46 12.31 5.65
CA GLY A 55 12.55 13.31 6.72
C GLY A 55 11.21 13.84 7.24
N ASP A 56 10.79 14.99 6.73
CA ASP A 56 9.63 15.76 7.18
C ASP A 56 8.25 15.24 6.70
N GLY A 57 8.23 14.22 5.84
CA GLY A 57 7.00 13.64 5.31
C GLY A 57 6.22 14.56 4.35
N LEU A 58 6.82 15.58 3.78
CA LEU A 58 6.15 16.49 2.83
C LEU A 58 5.74 15.77 1.54
N LEU A 59 6.51 14.80 1.08
CA LEU A 59 6.22 14.05 -0.16
C LEU A 59 4.95 13.19 -0.07
N VAL A 60 4.56 12.75 1.12
CA VAL A 60 3.33 11.97 1.30
C VAL A 60 2.07 12.82 1.38
N GLN A 61 2.19 14.14 1.39
CA GLN A 61 1.07 15.06 1.51
C GLN A 61 0.54 15.51 0.14
N LYS A 62 -0.71 16.01 0.14
CA LYS A 62 -1.27 16.71 -1.03
C LYS A 62 -0.40 17.91 -1.39
N LEU A 63 -0.13 18.13 -2.68
CA LEU A 63 0.75 19.18 -3.17
C LEU A 63 0.43 20.56 -2.59
N GLY A 64 -0.85 20.96 -2.56
CA GLY A 64 -1.26 22.24 -2.01
C GLY A 64 -1.04 22.38 -0.50
N VAL A 65 -1.05 21.27 0.25
CA VAL A 65 -0.70 21.27 1.68
C VAL A 65 0.82 21.40 1.84
N THR A 66 1.59 20.65 1.05
CA THR A 66 3.05 20.72 1.02
C THR A 66 3.53 22.15 0.76
N GLN A 67 3.00 22.82 -0.26
CA GLN A 67 3.35 24.20 -0.61
C GLN A 67 3.07 25.17 0.55
N LYS A 68 1.88 25.06 1.18
CA LYS A 68 1.51 25.90 2.34
C LYS A 68 2.41 25.65 3.55
N ARG A 69 2.83 24.39 3.77
CA ARG A 69 3.72 24.03 4.87
C ARG A 69 5.12 24.59 4.64
N ILE A 70 5.65 24.51 3.42
CA ILE A 70 6.97 25.10 3.07
C ILE A 70 6.91 26.61 3.28
N ALA A 71 5.91 27.30 2.74
CA ALA A 71 5.75 28.74 2.92
C ALA A 71 5.63 29.15 4.40
N ALA A 72 4.96 28.35 5.23
CA ALA A 72 4.87 28.61 6.66
C ALA A 72 6.22 28.44 7.36
N TYR A 73 7.03 27.44 6.99
CA TYR A 73 8.40 27.29 7.51
C TYR A 73 9.31 28.45 7.11
N GLU A 74 9.23 28.90 5.85
CA GLU A 74 10.01 30.07 5.37
C GLU A 74 9.61 31.37 6.07
N ALA A 75 8.33 31.51 6.43
CA ALA A 75 7.80 32.68 7.14
C ALA A 75 7.86 32.58 8.67
N ASP A 76 8.44 31.51 9.23
CA ASP A 76 8.48 31.20 10.68
C ASP A 76 7.08 31.26 11.32
N THR A 77 6.07 30.73 10.60
CA THR A 77 4.68 30.68 11.05
C THR A 77 4.24 29.23 11.28
N ARG A 78 3.10 29.07 11.99
CA ARG A 78 2.56 27.74 12.24
C ARG A 78 2.08 27.07 10.96
N PRO A 79 2.65 25.92 10.56
CA PRO A 79 2.21 25.21 9.37
C PRO A 79 0.80 24.63 9.52
N PRO A 80 0.03 24.49 8.42
CA PRO A 80 -1.25 23.79 8.44
C PRO A 80 -1.07 22.33 8.84
N LEU A 81 -2.15 21.70 9.32
CA LEU A 81 -2.17 20.28 9.64
C LEU A 81 -1.78 19.45 8.41
N PRO A 82 -1.02 18.37 8.59
CA PRO A 82 -0.69 17.46 7.51
C PRO A 82 -1.95 16.83 6.92
N HIS A 83 -1.97 16.64 5.60
CA HIS A 83 -3.04 15.96 4.91
C HIS A 83 -2.45 15.05 3.84
N MET A 84 -2.51 13.76 4.09
CA MET A 84 -1.96 12.74 3.18
C MET A 84 -2.61 12.80 1.80
N ASP A 85 -1.84 12.55 0.76
CA ASP A 85 -2.34 12.45 -0.60
C ASP A 85 -3.17 11.17 -0.80
N ASN A 86 -3.96 11.10 -1.85
CA ASN A 86 -4.71 9.91 -2.15
C ASN A 86 -3.79 8.76 -2.62
N PHE A 87 -4.31 7.56 -2.55
CA PHE A 87 -3.60 6.33 -2.87
C PHE A 87 -2.93 6.36 -4.24
N PHE A 88 -3.68 6.73 -5.27
CA PHE A 88 -3.18 6.79 -6.64
C PHE A 88 -2.12 7.88 -6.86
N ASN A 89 -2.23 9.02 -6.18
CA ASN A 89 -1.21 10.07 -6.26
C ASN A 89 0.10 9.65 -5.57
N LEU A 90 0.02 8.90 -4.46
CA LEU A 90 1.22 8.32 -3.83
C LEU A 90 1.95 7.38 -4.82
N TYR A 91 1.21 6.49 -5.51
CA TYR A 91 1.77 5.66 -6.57
C TYR A 91 2.47 6.48 -7.65
N LYS A 92 1.81 7.52 -8.20
CA LYS A 92 2.41 8.39 -9.23
C LYS A 92 3.70 9.07 -8.78
N LYS A 93 3.81 9.44 -7.52
CA LYS A 93 5.02 10.05 -6.97
C LYS A 93 6.23 9.11 -6.98
N LEU A 94 6.02 7.80 -6.90
CA LEU A 94 7.08 6.79 -6.91
C LEU A 94 7.74 6.59 -8.29
N HIS A 95 7.14 7.11 -9.36
CA HIS A 95 7.77 7.12 -10.68
C HIS A 95 8.86 8.20 -10.84
N LYS A 96 8.93 9.14 -9.93
CA LYS A 96 9.83 10.28 -10.00
C LYS A 96 11.04 10.04 -9.11
N LYS A 97 12.22 10.01 -9.71
CA LYS A 97 13.50 9.79 -9.03
C LYS A 97 13.74 10.80 -7.91
N GLU A 98 13.37 12.06 -8.15
CA GLU A 98 13.52 13.16 -7.19
C GLU A 98 12.67 13.01 -5.92
N ASN A 99 11.66 12.16 -5.96
CA ASN A 99 10.82 11.85 -4.78
C ASN A 99 11.36 10.70 -3.94
N LEU A 100 12.39 10.02 -4.42
CA LEU A 100 12.97 8.90 -3.69
C LEU A 100 14.11 9.37 -2.81
N ARG A 101 14.34 8.60 -1.74
CA ARG A 101 15.21 9.01 -0.63
C ARG A 101 16.68 9.22 -1.02
N SER A 102 17.20 8.42 -1.93
CA SER A 102 18.63 8.36 -2.26
C SER A 102 18.86 8.48 -3.76
N SER A 103 20.03 8.99 -4.13
CA SER A 103 20.52 8.94 -5.51
C SER A 103 20.53 7.52 -6.08
N ASP A 104 20.72 6.52 -5.24
CA ASP A 104 20.79 5.10 -5.63
C ASP A 104 19.42 4.42 -5.66
N SER A 105 18.38 5.07 -5.13
CA SER A 105 17.03 4.53 -5.18
C SER A 105 16.53 4.42 -6.63
N VAL A 106 15.84 3.34 -6.96
CA VAL A 106 15.31 3.07 -8.29
C VAL A 106 13.81 3.38 -8.33
N PRO A 107 13.33 4.28 -9.21
CA PRO A 107 11.92 4.57 -9.34
C PRO A 107 11.16 3.41 -10.00
N ILE A 108 9.87 3.32 -9.69
CA ILE A 108 8.96 2.40 -10.37
C ILE A 108 8.87 2.83 -11.84
N GLN A 109 8.98 1.87 -12.75
CA GLN A 109 8.75 2.14 -14.16
C GLN A 109 7.24 2.19 -14.44
N PRO A 110 6.75 3.14 -15.25
CA PRO A 110 5.35 3.19 -15.65
C PRO A 110 4.92 1.89 -16.33
N SER A 111 3.75 1.38 -15.91
CA SER A 111 3.14 0.17 -16.48
C SER A 111 1.62 0.31 -16.40
N GLU A 112 0.94 0.12 -17.53
CA GLU A 112 -0.53 0.15 -17.57
C GLU A 112 -1.15 -0.94 -16.68
N VAL A 113 -0.53 -2.11 -16.61
CA VAL A 113 -0.97 -3.21 -15.75
C VAL A 113 -0.94 -2.81 -14.27
N HIS A 114 0.17 -2.24 -13.82
CA HIS A 114 0.31 -1.79 -12.43
C HIS A 114 -0.60 -0.59 -12.13
N GLU A 115 -0.72 0.35 -13.06
CA GLU A 115 -1.63 1.49 -12.90
C GLU A 115 -3.08 1.03 -12.75
N GLN A 116 -3.52 0.08 -13.57
CA GLN A 116 -4.86 -0.49 -13.47
C GLN A 116 -5.04 -1.27 -12.16
N ALA A 117 -4.05 -2.05 -11.74
CA ALA A 117 -4.10 -2.79 -10.48
C ALA A 117 -4.28 -1.86 -9.27
N VAL A 118 -3.53 -0.76 -9.23
CA VAL A 118 -3.62 0.25 -8.16
C VAL A 118 -4.99 0.93 -8.16
N LYS A 119 -5.52 1.34 -9.33
CA LYS A 119 -6.86 1.93 -9.44
C LYS A 119 -7.95 0.96 -9.00
N SER A 120 -7.91 -0.26 -9.51
CA SER A 120 -8.91 -1.27 -9.18
C SER A 120 -8.89 -1.64 -7.68
N LEU A 121 -7.70 -1.71 -7.05
CA LEU A 121 -7.62 -1.97 -5.61
C LEU A 121 -8.21 -0.83 -4.78
N ASP A 122 -8.03 0.43 -5.20
CA ASP A 122 -8.62 1.61 -4.53
C ASP A 122 -10.15 1.61 -4.68
N GLU A 123 -10.66 1.36 -5.88
CA GLU A 123 -12.09 1.24 -6.16
C GLU A 123 -12.74 0.10 -5.37
N LEU A 124 -12.11 -1.09 -5.33
CA LEU A 124 -12.59 -2.23 -4.56
C LEU A 124 -12.67 -1.91 -3.06
N ARG A 125 -11.66 -1.26 -2.51
CA ARG A 125 -11.66 -0.83 -1.11
C ARG A 125 -12.80 0.15 -0.84
N ASP A 126 -13.01 1.12 -1.71
CA ASP A 126 -14.08 2.10 -1.57
C ASP A 126 -15.47 1.44 -1.62
N GLU A 127 -15.72 0.53 -2.57
CA GLU A 127 -16.97 -0.23 -2.64
C GLU A 127 -17.24 -1.05 -1.37
N PHE A 128 -16.22 -1.62 -0.75
CA PHE A 128 -16.36 -2.38 0.49
C PHE A 128 -16.55 -1.51 1.74
N LEU A 129 -15.99 -0.30 1.77
CA LEU A 129 -16.07 0.57 2.95
C LEU A 129 -17.29 1.50 2.94
N HIS A 130 -17.72 1.94 1.75
CA HIS A 130 -18.89 2.79 1.62
C HIS A 130 -20.15 1.93 1.55
N PHE A 131 -20.97 1.98 2.63
CA PHE A 131 -22.25 1.29 2.71
C PHE A 131 -23.24 1.89 1.71
N ASN A 132 -23.20 1.43 0.48
CA ASN A 132 -24.19 1.78 -0.53
C ASN A 132 -25.45 0.91 -0.35
N ALA A 133 -26.63 1.53 -0.43
CA ALA A 133 -27.92 0.81 -0.35
C ALA A 133 -28.23 0.05 -1.67
N LYS A 134 -27.24 -0.70 -2.17
CA LYS A 134 -27.37 -1.51 -3.40
C LYS A 134 -26.82 -2.92 -3.16
N SER A 135 -27.42 -3.90 -3.81
CA SER A 135 -26.77 -5.21 -3.99
C SER A 135 -25.73 -5.11 -5.09
N TRP A 136 -24.58 -5.74 -4.88
CA TRP A 136 -23.49 -5.77 -5.83
C TRP A 136 -22.77 -7.13 -5.79
N SER A 137 -22.13 -7.47 -6.88
CA SER A 137 -21.30 -8.66 -6.98
C SER A 137 -19.94 -8.29 -7.54
N ILE A 138 -18.90 -8.94 -7.07
CA ILE A 138 -17.53 -8.78 -7.55
C ILE A 138 -17.04 -10.12 -8.04
N GLU A 139 -16.44 -10.13 -9.22
CA GLU A 139 -15.68 -11.27 -9.69
C GLU A 139 -14.41 -11.42 -8.88
N ARG A 140 -14.20 -12.60 -8.30
CA ARG A 140 -12.98 -12.87 -7.51
C ARG A 140 -11.69 -12.66 -8.31
N GLU A 141 -11.74 -12.92 -9.63
CA GLU A 141 -10.58 -12.71 -10.51
C GLU A 141 -10.14 -11.25 -10.57
N LEU A 142 -11.09 -10.31 -10.55
CA LEU A 142 -10.75 -8.88 -10.48
C LEU A 142 -9.96 -8.55 -9.21
N ILE A 143 -10.33 -9.12 -8.06
CA ILE A 143 -9.59 -8.96 -6.80
C ILE A 143 -8.18 -9.52 -6.96
N PHE A 144 -8.04 -10.73 -7.51
CA PHE A 144 -6.73 -11.38 -7.66
C PHE A 144 -5.79 -10.65 -8.60
N VAL A 145 -6.28 -10.19 -9.75
CA VAL A 145 -5.48 -9.44 -10.71
C VAL A 145 -5.00 -8.11 -10.09
N SER A 146 -5.90 -7.40 -9.42
CA SER A 146 -5.57 -6.13 -8.74
C SER A 146 -4.53 -6.34 -7.64
N VAL A 147 -4.71 -7.36 -6.82
CA VAL A 147 -3.78 -7.67 -5.72
C VAL A 147 -2.42 -8.09 -6.26
N ARG A 148 -2.35 -8.99 -7.26
CA ARG A 148 -1.07 -9.42 -7.84
C ARG A 148 -0.23 -8.26 -8.35
N GLY A 149 -0.82 -7.37 -9.15
CA GLY A 149 -0.09 -6.19 -9.64
C GLY A 149 0.41 -5.28 -8.51
N CYS A 150 -0.37 -5.13 -7.43
CA CYS A 150 0.06 -4.38 -6.26
C CYS A 150 1.17 -5.10 -5.46
N LEU A 151 1.13 -6.44 -5.35
CA LEU A 151 2.20 -7.22 -4.70
C LEU A 151 3.53 -7.13 -5.47
N GLU A 152 3.50 -7.16 -6.81
CA GLU A 152 4.67 -6.96 -7.66
C GLU A 152 5.31 -5.58 -7.42
N LEU A 153 4.49 -4.53 -7.28
CA LEU A 153 4.94 -3.19 -6.91
C LEU A 153 5.59 -3.16 -5.53
N MET A 154 4.94 -3.77 -4.53
CA MET A 154 5.49 -3.84 -3.17
C MET A 154 6.82 -4.59 -3.14
N GLU A 155 6.91 -5.74 -3.81
CA GLU A 155 8.15 -6.52 -3.89
C GLU A 155 9.28 -5.70 -4.52
N PHE A 156 9.00 -4.99 -5.62
CA PHE A 156 9.97 -4.11 -6.24
C PHE A 156 10.44 -3.00 -5.28
N ILE A 157 9.51 -2.32 -4.60
CA ILE A 157 9.83 -1.22 -3.69
C ILE A 157 10.68 -1.72 -2.51
N ILE A 158 10.33 -2.86 -1.93
CA ILE A 158 10.98 -3.42 -0.74
C ILE A 158 12.35 -3.99 -1.07
N SER A 159 12.47 -4.69 -2.22
CA SER A 159 13.67 -5.48 -2.53
C SER A 159 14.65 -4.77 -3.48
N LYS A 160 14.17 -3.91 -4.37
CA LYS A 160 14.98 -3.33 -5.46
C LYS A 160 15.10 -1.82 -5.43
N SER A 161 14.08 -1.11 -4.96
CA SER A 161 14.06 0.36 -5.01
C SER A 161 15.05 1.02 -4.05
N SER A 162 15.44 0.34 -2.97
CA SER A 162 16.36 0.86 -1.92
C SER A 162 15.93 2.20 -1.31
N THR A 163 14.62 2.48 -1.30
CA THR A 163 14.09 3.76 -0.81
C THR A 163 13.55 3.69 0.63
N ILE A 164 13.23 2.49 1.13
CA ILE A 164 12.70 2.29 2.49
C ILE A 164 13.84 2.09 3.48
N ILE A 165 13.77 2.80 4.62
CA ILE A 165 14.57 2.48 5.81
C ILE A 165 13.69 1.72 6.80
N TRP A 166 14.14 0.53 7.14
CA TRP A 166 13.61 -0.28 8.21
C TRP A 166 14.38 0.03 9.48
N TYR A 167 13.70 0.52 10.51
CA TYR A 167 14.34 0.82 11.80
C TYR A 167 14.53 -0.42 12.67
N GLU A 168 13.67 -1.43 12.46
CA GLU A 168 13.74 -2.71 13.14
C GLU A 168 13.97 -3.84 12.13
N GLN A 169 14.97 -4.68 12.38
CA GLN A 169 15.32 -5.79 11.50
C GLN A 169 14.16 -6.76 11.28
N ASN A 170 13.38 -7.03 12.33
CA ASN A 170 12.24 -7.93 12.26
C ASN A 170 11.13 -7.46 11.34
N GLN A 171 10.91 -6.14 11.17
CA GLN A 171 9.90 -5.59 10.27
C GLN A 171 10.17 -5.99 8.82
N LYS A 172 11.42 -5.89 8.38
CA LYS A 172 11.82 -6.30 7.04
C LYS A 172 11.59 -7.79 6.80
N GLU A 173 11.96 -8.63 7.77
CA GLU A 173 11.78 -10.08 7.69
C GLU A 173 10.28 -10.45 7.64
N ARG A 174 9.46 -9.86 8.51
CA ARG A 174 8.01 -10.05 8.55
C ARG A 174 7.34 -9.69 7.22
N VAL A 175 7.74 -8.58 6.61
CA VAL A 175 7.22 -8.17 5.29
C VAL A 175 7.53 -9.21 4.23
N HIS A 176 8.76 -9.73 4.17
CA HIS A 176 9.11 -10.75 3.19
C HIS A 176 8.30 -12.04 3.40
N VAL A 177 8.18 -12.51 4.64
CA VAL A 177 7.38 -13.70 4.98
C VAL A 177 5.90 -13.51 4.58
N ALA A 178 5.33 -12.35 4.87
CA ALA A 178 3.93 -12.08 4.54
C ALA A 178 3.70 -11.97 3.02
N LEU A 179 4.63 -11.35 2.27
CA LEU A 179 4.59 -11.29 0.81
C LEU A 179 4.66 -12.69 0.19
N GLU A 180 5.63 -13.51 0.60
CA GLU A 180 5.79 -14.88 0.10
C GLU A 180 4.53 -15.71 0.37
N ARG A 181 3.94 -15.59 1.57
CA ARG A 181 2.70 -16.28 1.93
C ARG A 181 1.54 -15.85 1.02
N LEU A 182 1.37 -14.56 0.76
CA LEU A 182 0.34 -14.06 -0.15
C LEU A 182 0.55 -14.55 -1.57
N GLN A 183 1.78 -14.48 -2.09
CA GLN A 183 2.12 -14.95 -3.43
C GLN A 183 1.83 -16.45 -3.59
N LEU A 184 2.19 -17.26 -2.58
CA LEU A 184 1.92 -18.70 -2.58
C LEU A 184 0.41 -18.98 -2.63
N LEU A 185 -0.39 -18.31 -1.80
CA LEU A 185 -1.84 -18.48 -1.77
C LEU A 185 -2.51 -18.11 -3.11
N LEU A 186 -2.01 -17.05 -3.75
CA LEU A 186 -2.49 -16.61 -5.08
C LEU A 186 -2.05 -17.56 -6.21
N TYR A 187 -0.89 -18.22 -6.07
CA TYR A 187 -0.36 -19.15 -7.07
C TYR A 187 -1.06 -20.52 -7.03
N VAL A 188 -1.21 -21.11 -5.85
CA VAL A 188 -1.83 -22.45 -5.68
C VAL A 188 -3.22 -22.50 -6.32
N ARG A 189 -3.96 -21.39 -6.30
CA ARG A 189 -5.28 -21.32 -6.90
C ARG A 189 -5.26 -21.29 -8.43
N ASN A 190 -4.28 -20.63 -9.06
CA ASN A 190 -4.17 -20.65 -10.53
C ASN A 190 -3.99 -22.08 -11.07
N SER A 191 -3.25 -22.91 -10.31
CA SER A 191 -3.02 -24.31 -10.65
C SER A 191 -4.26 -25.21 -10.47
N ALA A 192 -5.16 -24.82 -9.57
CA ALA A 192 -6.41 -25.56 -9.28
C ALA A 192 -7.58 -25.14 -10.19
N SER A 193 -7.46 -24.04 -10.93
CA SER A 193 -8.51 -23.50 -11.80
C SER A 193 -8.28 -23.77 -13.28
N SER A 194 -7.19 -24.48 -13.64
CA SER A 194 -6.98 -24.98 -15.00
C SER A 194 -7.71 -26.31 -15.16
N PRO A 195 -8.66 -26.44 -16.10
CA PRO A 195 -9.43 -27.65 -16.35
C PRO A 195 -8.57 -28.78 -16.89
#